data_510f378a02a83ed06177efde4f85e056
#
_entry.id   510f378a02a83ed06177efde4f85e056
#
_cell.length_a   1.000
_cell.length_b   1.000
_cell.length_c   1.000
_cell.angle_alpha   90.00
_cell.angle_beta   90.00
_cell.angle_gamma   90.00
#
_symmetry.space_group_name_H-M   'P 1'
#
loop_
_entity.id
_entity.type
_entity.pdbx_description
1 polymer ?
#
loop_
_entity_poly.entity_id
_entity_poly.type
_entity_poly.pdbx_seq_one_letter_code
_entity_poly.pdbx_strand_id
1 'polypeptide(L)'
;LPGALNSIPIFTLPNAPVFDIGSGKELQVFNKLAKKEVHTQALWKKYNGEVSNKQLDQWSRIAGYKITNLSDAGGFFDDLHVRKIYKVPFPKGISMKTYDKYYPLTNWAGLYELTPKNIGDLLGSPFLDNLNKYLSSKINTHNKKLKYVVYGGHDTTIAIVMSALGDPITINPHYASYINFELFKINNSYIVKVIYNGKGIKIPACNNKSYCSYKQFNKIVNQAIAKRNKMLS
;
A
#
# COMPACT_ATOMS: atom_id res chain seq x y z
N LEU A 1 15.41 -25.63 -12.61
CA LEU A 1 14.37 -26.43 -13.26
C LEU A 1 14.99 -27.07 -14.50
N PRO A 2 15.08 -28.41 -14.59
CA PRO A 2 15.71 -29.03 -15.73
C PRO A 2 14.80 -28.96 -16.95
N GLY A 3 15.27 -28.30 -18.00
CA GLY A 3 14.84 -28.47 -19.39
C GLY A 3 13.42 -28.02 -19.73
N ALA A 4 13.31 -26.97 -20.42
CA ALA A 4 12.25 -26.17 -20.97
C ALA A 4 11.88 -24.98 -20.05
N LEU A 5 12.11 -23.79 -20.57
CA LEU A 5 11.52 -22.55 -20.06
C LEU A 5 9.99 -22.68 -20.14
N ASN A 6 9.40 -23.30 -19.13
CA ASN A 6 7.97 -23.18 -18.91
C ASN A 6 7.70 -21.72 -18.51
N SER A 7 7.34 -20.91 -19.49
CA SER A 7 6.92 -19.52 -19.23
C SER A 7 5.76 -19.56 -18.25
N ILE A 8 5.94 -18.95 -17.09
CA ILE A 8 4.83 -18.72 -16.16
C ILE A 8 3.92 -17.70 -16.83
N PRO A 9 2.65 -18.03 -17.10
CA PRO A 9 1.73 -17.07 -17.72
C PRO A 9 1.57 -15.86 -16.81
N ILE A 10 1.85 -14.68 -17.35
CA ILE A 10 1.57 -13.41 -16.67
C ILE A 10 0.20 -12.94 -17.15
N PHE A 11 -0.73 -12.79 -16.24
CA PHE A 11 -2.05 -12.25 -16.53
C PHE A 11 -2.09 -10.79 -16.12
N THR A 12 -2.46 -9.91 -17.04
CA THR A 12 -2.89 -8.56 -16.74
C THR A 12 -4.40 -8.54 -16.70
N LEU A 13 -4.98 -7.93 -15.69
CA LEU A 13 -6.42 -7.77 -15.59
C LEU A 13 -6.79 -6.44 -16.25
N PRO A 14 -7.37 -6.44 -17.49
CA PRO A 14 -7.96 -5.23 -18.02
C PRO A 14 -9.07 -4.79 -17.08
N ASN A 15 -9.09 -3.56 -16.66
CA ASN A 15 -10.00 -3.01 -15.64
C ASN A 15 -9.83 -3.58 -14.22
N ALA A 16 -8.67 -4.15 -13.90
CA ALA A 16 -8.38 -4.47 -12.50
C ALA A 16 -8.53 -3.22 -11.65
N PRO A 17 -9.17 -3.32 -10.48
CA PRO A 17 -9.03 -2.26 -9.50
C PRO A 17 -7.53 -2.06 -9.29
N VAL A 18 -7.08 -0.83 -9.44
CA VAL A 18 -5.69 -0.47 -9.18
C VAL A 18 -5.44 -0.82 -7.72
N PHE A 19 -4.52 -1.74 -7.45
CA PHE A 19 -4.14 -2.10 -6.09
C PHE A 19 -3.15 -1.05 -5.55
N ASP A 20 -3.53 0.20 -5.68
CA ASP A 20 -2.75 1.38 -5.34
C ASP A 20 -3.69 2.58 -5.09
N ILE A 21 -3.14 3.79 -5.02
CA ILE A 21 -3.93 5.01 -4.94
C ILE A 21 -4.73 5.17 -6.23
N GLY A 22 -6.05 5.12 -6.10
CA GLY A 22 -6.97 5.13 -7.22
C GLY A 22 -7.01 6.46 -7.97
N SER A 23 -7.90 6.55 -8.95
CA SER A 23 -8.16 7.75 -9.75
C SER A 23 -9.61 8.23 -9.57
N GLY A 24 -9.97 9.37 -10.13
CA GLY A 24 -11.34 9.87 -10.15
C GLY A 24 -11.91 10.08 -8.73
N LYS A 25 -13.10 9.52 -8.48
CA LYS A 25 -13.81 9.68 -7.19
C LYS A 25 -13.02 9.09 -6.01
N GLU A 26 -12.32 7.99 -6.22
CA GLU A 26 -11.52 7.33 -5.19
C GLU A 26 -10.37 8.23 -4.70
N LEU A 27 -9.65 8.87 -5.62
CA LEU A 27 -8.61 9.84 -5.29
C LEU A 27 -9.18 11.06 -4.55
N GLN A 28 -10.36 11.55 -4.94
CA GLN A 28 -11.02 12.65 -4.23
C GLN A 28 -11.37 12.29 -2.79
N VAL A 29 -11.89 11.08 -2.57
CA VAL A 29 -12.22 10.58 -1.23
C VAL A 29 -10.94 10.36 -0.41
N PHE A 30 -9.90 9.77 -1.01
CA PHE A 30 -8.58 9.62 -0.37
C PHE A 30 -8.05 10.98 0.11
N ASN A 31 -8.00 11.99 -0.76
CA ASN A 31 -7.51 13.33 -0.41
C ASN A 31 -8.33 13.97 0.73
N LYS A 32 -9.64 13.76 0.75
CA LYS A 32 -10.52 14.23 1.83
C LYS A 32 -10.20 13.53 3.16
N LEU A 33 -10.00 12.23 3.12
CA LEU A 33 -9.64 11.44 4.32
C LEU A 33 -8.24 11.82 4.82
N ALA A 34 -7.25 11.93 3.96
CA ALA A 34 -5.89 12.32 4.31
C ALA A 34 -5.89 13.70 5.01
N LYS A 35 -6.59 14.68 4.45
CA LYS A 35 -6.75 16.00 5.08
C LYS A 35 -7.39 15.90 6.47
N LYS A 36 -8.41 15.07 6.63
CA LYS A 36 -9.17 14.95 7.89
C LYS A 36 -8.42 14.12 8.93
N GLU A 37 -7.86 12.99 8.57
CA GLU A 37 -7.35 11.99 9.51
C GLU A 37 -5.84 12.05 9.71
N VAL A 38 -5.09 12.66 8.77
CA VAL A 38 -3.63 12.73 8.81
C VAL A 38 -3.14 14.17 8.98
N HIS A 39 -3.55 15.08 8.07
CA HIS A 39 -2.96 16.43 8.04
C HIS A 39 -3.33 17.28 9.27
N THR A 40 -4.33 16.88 10.05
CA THR A 40 -4.68 17.51 11.32
C THR A 40 -3.80 17.08 12.48
N GLN A 41 -3.07 15.97 12.34
CA GLN A 41 -2.25 15.41 13.41
C GLN A 41 -1.00 16.25 13.69
N ALA A 42 -0.61 16.33 14.96
CA ALA A 42 0.55 17.11 15.40
C ALA A 42 1.86 16.66 14.72
N LEU A 43 2.03 15.35 14.54
CA LEU A 43 3.22 14.78 13.90
C LEU A 43 3.32 15.19 12.42
N TRP A 44 2.20 15.14 11.68
CA TRP A 44 2.14 15.61 10.31
C TRP A 44 2.50 17.09 10.22
N LYS A 45 1.85 17.93 11.02
CA LYS A 45 2.09 19.38 11.03
C LYS A 45 3.54 19.71 11.35
N LYS A 46 4.14 19.00 12.29
CA LYS A 46 5.56 19.15 12.63
C LYS A 46 6.46 18.93 11.42
N TYR A 47 6.39 17.78 10.78
CA TYR A 47 7.29 17.45 9.68
C TYR A 47 6.95 18.21 8.40
N ASN A 48 5.68 18.39 8.08
CA ASN A 48 5.28 19.20 6.92
C ASN A 48 5.68 20.68 7.08
N GLY A 49 5.74 21.18 8.31
CA GLY A 49 6.22 22.53 8.62
C GLY A 49 7.73 22.73 8.44
N GLU A 50 8.51 21.67 8.25
CA GLU A 50 9.96 21.79 7.97
C GLU A 50 10.27 22.23 6.53
N VAL A 51 9.26 22.21 5.64
CA VAL A 51 9.38 22.70 4.27
C VAL A 51 8.67 24.04 4.12
N SER A 52 9.36 25.04 3.57
CA SER A 52 8.76 26.35 3.32
C SER A 52 7.99 26.39 2.01
N ASN A 53 6.99 27.27 1.92
CA ASN A 53 6.24 27.49 0.67
C ASN A 53 7.19 27.82 -0.50
N LYS A 54 8.25 28.62 -0.26
CA LYS A 54 9.27 28.93 -1.28
C LYS A 54 9.94 27.65 -1.83
N GLN A 55 10.20 26.65 -0.98
CA GLN A 55 10.77 25.38 -1.42
C GLN A 55 9.74 24.55 -2.21
N LEU A 56 8.51 24.47 -1.74
CA LEU A 56 7.43 23.77 -2.46
C LEU A 56 7.20 24.39 -3.86
N ASP A 57 7.20 25.73 -3.96
CA ASP A 57 7.10 26.44 -5.23
C ASP A 57 8.30 26.18 -6.16
N GLN A 58 9.51 26.12 -5.59
CA GLN A 58 10.71 25.77 -6.35
C GLN A 58 10.63 24.35 -6.90
N TRP A 59 10.28 23.39 -6.05
CA TRP A 59 10.12 22.00 -6.45
C TRP A 59 9.02 21.81 -7.49
N SER A 60 7.89 22.52 -7.32
CA SER A 60 6.81 22.50 -8.30
C SER A 60 7.27 22.95 -9.68
N ARG A 61 8.06 24.03 -9.77
CA ARG A 61 8.60 24.51 -11.05
C ARG A 61 9.56 23.53 -11.70
N ILE A 62 10.40 22.87 -10.89
CA ILE A 62 11.37 21.90 -11.40
C ILE A 62 10.69 20.59 -11.82
N ALA A 63 9.74 20.12 -11.02
CA ALA A 63 8.99 18.89 -11.26
C ALA A 63 7.97 19.00 -12.41
N GLY A 64 7.52 20.23 -12.73
CA GLY A 64 6.49 20.45 -13.75
C GLY A 64 5.06 20.16 -13.29
N TYR A 65 4.84 19.94 -11.99
CA TYR A 65 3.52 19.78 -11.39
C TYR A 65 3.45 20.45 -10.01
N LYS A 66 2.23 20.67 -9.52
CA LYS A 66 2.01 21.37 -8.25
C LYS A 66 2.34 20.46 -7.05
N ILE A 67 3.23 20.94 -6.20
CA ILE A 67 3.63 20.32 -4.92
C ILE A 67 3.19 21.26 -3.81
N THR A 68 2.33 20.79 -2.90
CA THR A 68 1.74 21.61 -1.83
C THR A 68 2.13 21.16 -0.43
N ASN A 69 2.72 19.98 -0.31
CA ASN A 69 3.14 19.39 0.96
C ASN A 69 4.24 18.34 0.72
N LEU A 70 4.72 17.70 1.79
CA LEU A 70 5.78 16.69 1.70
C LEU A 70 5.34 15.42 0.94
N SER A 71 4.09 15.00 1.07
CA SER A 71 3.61 13.80 0.37
C SER A 71 3.55 14.03 -1.14
N ASP A 72 3.04 15.22 -1.58
CA ASP A 72 3.04 15.59 -2.99
C ASP A 72 4.46 15.61 -3.60
N ALA A 73 5.47 15.89 -2.77
CA ALA A 73 6.87 15.93 -3.20
C ALA A 73 7.48 14.52 -3.38
N GLY A 74 6.79 13.45 -2.99
CA GLY A 74 7.31 12.09 -3.03
C GLY A 74 7.86 11.68 -4.39
N GLY A 75 7.07 11.82 -5.46
CA GLY A 75 7.52 11.48 -6.82
C GLY A 75 8.72 12.30 -7.31
N PHE A 76 8.78 13.59 -6.95
CA PHE A 76 9.93 14.43 -7.27
C PHE A 76 11.22 13.94 -6.58
N PHE A 77 11.13 13.59 -5.29
CA PHE A 77 12.29 13.09 -4.55
C PHE A 77 12.65 11.65 -4.94
N ASP A 78 11.71 10.86 -5.43
CA ASP A 78 11.99 9.54 -5.99
C ASP A 78 12.78 9.65 -7.30
N ASP A 79 12.44 10.60 -8.20
CA ASP A 79 13.27 10.90 -9.38
C ASP A 79 14.70 11.32 -8.98
N LEU A 80 14.85 12.15 -7.95
CA LEU A 80 16.17 12.52 -7.44
C LEU A 80 16.91 11.30 -6.88
N HIS A 81 16.21 10.37 -6.24
CA HIS A 81 16.80 9.13 -5.74
C HIS A 81 17.33 8.25 -6.88
N VAL A 82 16.56 8.08 -7.93
CA VAL A 82 16.97 7.36 -9.15
C VAL A 82 18.19 8.05 -9.78
N ARG A 83 18.18 9.38 -9.90
CA ARG A 83 19.34 10.15 -10.40
C ARG A 83 20.59 9.92 -9.55
N LYS A 84 20.46 9.89 -8.23
CA LYS A 84 21.58 9.61 -7.32
C LYS A 84 22.17 8.23 -7.56
N ILE A 85 21.32 7.19 -7.70
CA ILE A 85 21.76 5.81 -7.95
C ILE A 85 22.53 5.71 -9.27
N TYR A 86 21.99 6.32 -10.33
CA TYR A 86 22.59 6.28 -11.67
C TYR A 86 23.65 7.36 -11.91
N LYS A 87 24.04 8.14 -10.87
CA LYS A 87 25.03 9.21 -10.95
C LYS A 87 24.68 10.28 -11.99
N VAL A 88 23.38 10.53 -12.20
CA VAL A 88 22.88 11.61 -13.05
C VAL A 88 22.81 12.89 -12.22
N PRO A 89 23.31 14.04 -12.72
CA PRO A 89 23.24 15.30 -11.97
C PRO A 89 21.81 15.69 -11.56
N PHE A 90 21.69 16.27 -10.39
CA PHE A 90 20.42 16.84 -9.95
C PHE A 90 20.05 18.08 -10.79
N PRO A 91 18.76 18.42 -10.93
CA PRO A 91 18.32 19.64 -11.57
C PRO A 91 18.95 20.88 -10.91
N LYS A 92 19.14 21.93 -11.70
CA LYS A 92 19.68 23.22 -11.20
C LYS A 92 18.84 23.71 -10.01
N GLY A 93 19.50 24.05 -8.91
CA GLY A 93 18.86 24.54 -7.68
C GLY A 93 18.54 23.47 -6.65
N ILE A 94 18.80 22.20 -6.94
CA ILE A 94 18.71 21.09 -5.96
C ILE A 94 20.11 20.63 -5.58
N SER A 95 20.41 20.64 -4.30
CA SER A 95 21.67 20.16 -3.75
C SER A 95 21.54 18.76 -3.14
N MET A 96 22.65 18.06 -2.97
CA MET A 96 22.67 16.80 -2.21
C MET A 96 22.15 17.00 -0.79
N LYS A 97 22.50 18.12 -0.14
CA LYS A 97 21.98 18.48 1.19
C LYS A 97 20.44 18.59 1.22
N THR A 98 19.85 19.14 0.16
CA THR A 98 18.39 19.21 0.02
C THR A 98 17.80 17.81 -0.09
N TYR A 99 18.38 16.97 -0.95
CA TYR A 99 17.96 15.58 -1.11
C TYR A 99 18.06 14.79 0.20
N ASP A 100 19.22 14.81 0.86
CA ASP A 100 19.47 14.05 2.10
C ASP A 100 18.52 14.45 3.24
N LYS A 101 18.15 15.75 3.30
CA LYS A 101 17.17 16.24 4.27
C LYS A 101 15.74 15.76 3.97
N TYR A 102 15.29 15.91 2.74
CA TYR A 102 13.86 15.81 2.45
C TYR A 102 13.42 14.46 1.88
N TYR A 103 14.30 13.67 1.26
CA TYR A 103 13.95 12.33 0.76
C TYR A 103 13.37 11.41 1.85
N PRO A 104 13.97 11.30 3.06
CA PRO A 104 13.35 10.50 4.13
C PRO A 104 12.00 11.06 4.61
N LEU A 105 11.86 12.39 4.61
CA LEU A 105 10.63 13.06 5.06
C LEU A 105 9.49 12.87 4.05
N THR A 106 9.76 12.92 2.75
CA THR A 106 8.75 12.69 1.70
C THR A 106 8.29 11.23 1.70
N ASN A 107 9.21 10.28 1.86
CA ASN A 107 8.88 8.86 2.00
C ASN A 107 8.02 8.59 3.24
N TRP A 108 8.41 9.18 4.38
CA TRP A 108 7.60 9.09 5.59
C TRP A 108 6.21 9.69 5.37
N ALA A 109 6.11 10.86 4.75
CA ALA A 109 4.83 11.55 4.55
C ALA A 109 3.87 10.73 3.68
N GLY A 110 4.34 10.20 2.54
CA GLY A 110 3.53 9.34 1.67
C GLY A 110 3.03 8.08 2.38
N LEU A 111 3.92 7.41 3.12
CA LEU A 111 3.52 6.23 3.89
C LEU A 111 2.55 6.57 5.03
N TYR A 112 2.80 7.68 5.74
CA TYR A 112 1.99 8.10 6.87
C TYR A 112 0.55 8.42 6.48
N GLU A 113 0.33 8.95 5.27
CA GLU A 113 -1.02 9.14 4.72
C GLU A 113 -1.78 7.81 4.51
N LEU A 114 -1.08 6.71 4.33
CA LEU A 114 -1.69 5.39 4.10
C LEU A 114 -1.98 4.61 5.40
N THR A 115 -1.57 5.13 6.58
CA THR A 115 -1.74 4.40 7.86
C THR A 115 -3.17 4.36 8.41
N PRO A 116 -4.09 5.35 8.16
CA PRO A 116 -5.43 5.27 8.71
C PRO A 116 -6.22 4.08 8.16
N LYS A 117 -6.95 3.43 9.08
CA LYS A 117 -7.78 2.26 8.73
C LYS A 117 -8.83 2.57 7.65
N ASN A 118 -9.42 3.77 7.66
CA ASN A 118 -10.40 4.17 6.65
C ASN A 118 -9.76 4.30 5.26
N ILE A 119 -8.52 4.77 5.18
CA ILE A 119 -7.75 4.83 3.93
C ILE A 119 -7.38 3.41 3.48
N GLY A 120 -6.98 2.54 4.40
CA GLY A 120 -6.80 1.12 4.12
C GLY A 120 -8.07 0.44 3.60
N ASP A 121 -9.22 0.69 4.23
CA ASP A 121 -10.52 0.16 3.78
C ASP A 121 -10.89 0.70 2.39
N LEU A 122 -10.61 1.98 2.10
CA LEU A 122 -10.87 2.58 0.79
C LEU A 122 -10.01 1.94 -0.32
N LEU A 123 -8.70 1.89 -0.11
CA LEU A 123 -7.73 1.56 -1.16
C LEU A 123 -7.32 0.07 -1.16
N GLY A 124 -7.24 -0.58 0.01
CA GLY A 124 -6.78 -1.96 0.15
C GLY A 124 -7.88 -3.01 0.02
N SER A 125 -9.16 -2.64 0.22
CA SER A 125 -10.25 -3.62 0.14
C SER A 125 -10.45 -4.25 -1.23
N PRO A 126 -10.21 -3.59 -2.40
CA PRO A 126 -10.27 -4.26 -3.69
C PRO A 126 -9.28 -5.41 -3.84
N PHE A 127 -8.07 -5.26 -3.31
CA PHE A 127 -7.10 -6.35 -3.27
C PHE A 127 -7.58 -7.49 -2.37
N LEU A 128 -8.03 -7.17 -1.16
CA LEU A 128 -8.53 -8.16 -0.21
C LEU A 128 -9.76 -8.92 -0.75
N ASP A 129 -10.66 -8.24 -1.49
CA ASP A 129 -11.80 -8.87 -2.16
C ASP A 129 -11.33 -9.88 -3.22
N ASN A 130 -10.42 -9.47 -4.08
CA ASN A 130 -9.87 -10.34 -5.12
C ASN A 130 -9.17 -11.56 -4.52
N LEU A 131 -8.33 -11.37 -3.50
CA LEU A 131 -7.70 -12.44 -2.74
C LEU A 131 -8.74 -13.38 -2.13
N ASN A 132 -9.76 -12.82 -1.48
CA ASN A 132 -10.80 -13.59 -0.80
C ASN A 132 -11.61 -14.47 -1.77
N LYS A 133 -11.82 -14.02 -3.02
CA LYS A 133 -12.43 -14.84 -4.08
C LYS A 133 -11.60 -16.10 -4.39
N TYR A 134 -10.26 -15.98 -4.44
CA TYR A 134 -9.39 -17.16 -4.61
C TYR A 134 -9.45 -18.10 -3.40
N LEU A 135 -9.41 -17.55 -2.17
CA LEU A 135 -9.52 -18.35 -0.94
C LEU A 135 -10.88 -19.07 -0.88
N SER A 136 -11.97 -18.37 -1.16
CA SER A 136 -13.33 -18.93 -1.19
C SER A 136 -13.46 -20.04 -2.26
N SER A 137 -12.98 -19.78 -3.46
CA SER A 137 -12.96 -20.78 -4.53
C SER A 137 -12.19 -22.03 -4.11
N LYS A 138 -11.01 -21.85 -3.49
CA LYS A 138 -10.21 -22.99 -3.00
C LYS A 138 -10.93 -23.82 -1.95
N ILE A 139 -11.67 -23.18 -1.06
CA ILE A 139 -12.45 -23.84 0.00
C ILE A 139 -13.66 -24.58 -0.59
N ASN A 140 -14.43 -23.90 -1.42
CA ASN A 140 -15.75 -24.40 -1.88
C ASN A 140 -15.63 -25.43 -3.01
N THR A 141 -14.71 -25.22 -3.95
CA THR A 141 -14.59 -26.10 -5.13
C THR A 141 -13.53 -27.18 -4.94
N HIS A 142 -12.80 -27.17 -3.84
CA HIS A 142 -11.67 -28.05 -3.59
C HIS A 142 -10.66 -28.08 -4.75
N ASN A 143 -10.49 -26.93 -5.44
CA ASN A 143 -9.62 -26.82 -6.60
C ASN A 143 -8.17 -27.26 -6.26
N LYS A 144 -7.83 -28.49 -6.65
CA LYS A 144 -6.51 -29.08 -6.38
C LYS A 144 -5.41 -28.49 -7.26
N LYS A 145 -5.76 -27.89 -8.41
CA LYS A 145 -4.79 -27.36 -9.39
C LYS A 145 -4.17 -26.05 -8.92
N LEU A 146 -4.97 -25.12 -8.41
CA LEU A 146 -4.49 -23.84 -7.93
C LEU A 146 -3.77 -24.02 -6.59
N LYS A 147 -2.47 -23.75 -6.57
CA LYS A 147 -1.60 -23.86 -5.39
C LYS A 147 -1.07 -22.53 -4.92
N TYR A 148 -0.88 -21.59 -5.82
CA TYR A 148 -0.20 -20.33 -5.58
C TYR A 148 -0.72 -19.25 -6.51
N VAL A 149 -0.84 -18.02 -6.02
CA VAL A 149 -1.16 -16.82 -6.79
C VAL A 149 -0.15 -15.75 -6.39
N VAL A 150 0.48 -15.12 -7.36
CA VAL A 150 1.41 -14.01 -7.17
C VAL A 150 0.78 -12.74 -7.72
N TYR A 151 0.84 -11.69 -6.93
CA TYR A 151 0.50 -10.34 -7.37
C TYR A 151 1.78 -9.51 -7.45
N GLY A 152 2.08 -8.96 -8.61
CA GLY A 152 3.06 -7.89 -8.75
C GLY A 152 2.41 -6.59 -8.28
N GLY A 153 2.98 -5.95 -7.27
CA GLY A 153 2.46 -4.71 -6.70
C GLY A 153 3.58 -3.75 -6.34
N HIS A 154 3.22 -2.69 -5.63
CA HIS A 154 4.11 -1.64 -5.16
C HIS A 154 4.24 -1.69 -3.63
N ASP A 155 5.16 -0.92 -3.06
CA ASP A 155 5.27 -0.67 -1.63
C ASP A 155 3.96 -0.08 -1.06
N THR A 156 3.32 0.83 -1.80
CA THR A 156 2.00 1.38 -1.48
C THR A 156 0.92 0.30 -1.42
N THR A 157 0.96 -0.72 -2.31
CA THR A 157 0.03 -1.87 -2.25
C THR A 157 0.15 -2.60 -0.90
N ILE A 158 1.37 -2.85 -0.44
CA ILE A 158 1.61 -3.47 0.88
C ILE A 158 1.06 -2.56 1.98
N ALA A 159 1.35 -1.26 1.93
CA ALA A 159 0.93 -0.30 2.95
C ALA A 159 -0.60 -0.24 3.10
N ILE A 160 -1.36 -0.12 2.01
CA ILE A 160 -2.82 -0.04 2.06
C ILE A 160 -3.46 -1.36 2.51
N VAL A 161 -2.89 -2.50 2.13
CA VAL A 161 -3.37 -3.82 2.57
C VAL A 161 -3.13 -4.02 4.07
N MET A 162 -1.96 -3.65 4.57
CA MET A 162 -1.64 -3.70 6.00
C MET A 162 -2.55 -2.77 6.82
N SER A 163 -2.80 -1.56 6.34
CA SER A 163 -3.75 -0.63 6.97
C SER A 163 -5.18 -1.16 6.95
N ALA A 164 -5.62 -1.81 5.85
CA ALA A 164 -6.92 -2.46 5.77
C ALA A 164 -7.06 -3.63 6.75
N LEU A 165 -5.96 -4.31 7.08
CA LEU A 165 -5.94 -5.37 8.10
C LEU A 165 -5.84 -4.83 9.53
N GLY A 166 -5.52 -3.53 9.70
CA GLY A 166 -5.41 -2.87 11.00
C GLY A 166 -4.04 -2.96 11.66
N ASP A 167 -3.01 -3.34 10.91
CA ASP A 167 -1.59 -3.35 11.35
C ASP A 167 -0.75 -2.52 10.38
N PRO A 168 -0.94 -1.18 10.34
CA PRO A 168 -0.28 -0.32 9.37
C PRO A 168 1.23 -0.35 9.56
N ILE A 169 1.96 -0.38 8.45
CA ILE A 169 3.42 -0.25 8.48
C ILE A 169 3.84 1.21 8.68
N THR A 170 4.93 1.42 9.41
CA THR A 170 5.48 2.76 9.73
C THR A 170 6.83 3.01 9.07
N ILE A 171 7.38 2.03 8.38
CA ILE A 171 8.65 2.09 7.64
C ILE A 171 8.36 1.63 6.21
N ASN A 172 8.86 2.37 5.23
CA ASN A 172 8.67 2.00 3.83
C ASN A 172 9.18 0.59 3.55
N PRO A 173 8.40 -0.22 2.84
CA PRO A 173 8.83 -1.53 2.39
C PRO A 173 10.13 -1.43 1.59
N HIS A 174 11.10 -2.27 1.91
CA HIS A 174 12.31 -2.40 1.10
C HIS A 174 12.01 -3.11 -0.23
N TYR A 175 12.93 -3.01 -1.18
CA TYR A 175 12.87 -3.82 -2.41
C TYR A 175 12.72 -5.30 -2.07
N ALA A 176 11.94 -6.01 -2.88
CA ALA A 176 11.58 -7.41 -2.67
C ALA A 176 10.77 -7.71 -1.39
N SER A 177 10.18 -6.69 -0.75
CA SER A 177 9.22 -6.91 0.33
C SER A 177 7.99 -7.66 -0.19
N TYR A 178 7.41 -8.49 0.67
CA TYR A 178 6.25 -9.30 0.32
C TYR A 178 5.30 -9.47 1.49
N ILE A 179 4.04 -9.69 1.16
CA ILE A 179 3.00 -10.12 2.10
C ILE A 179 2.41 -11.45 1.60
N ASN A 180 2.44 -12.47 2.45
CA ASN A 180 1.88 -13.80 2.17
C ASN A 180 0.56 -13.99 2.93
N PHE A 181 -0.42 -14.52 2.20
CA PHE A 181 -1.68 -15.02 2.75
C PHE A 181 -1.70 -16.54 2.57
N GLU A 182 -1.61 -17.27 3.65
CA GLU A 182 -1.53 -18.71 3.65
C GLU A 182 -2.85 -19.32 4.15
N LEU A 183 -3.47 -20.17 3.33
CA LEU A 183 -4.69 -20.89 3.69
C LEU A 183 -4.36 -22.29 4.19
N PHE A 184 -4.71 -22.57 5.43
CA PHE A 184 -4.56 -23.89 6.05
C PHE A 184 -5.91 -24.52 6.33
N LYS A 185 -5.98 -25.84 6.16
CA LYS A 185 -7.07 -26.67 6.67
C LYS A 185 -6.61 -27.39 7.93
N ILE A 186 -7.25 -27.11 9.05
CA ILE A 186 -6.98 -27.77 10.34
C ILE A 186 -8.26 -28.44 10.79
N ASN A 187 -8.24 -29.77 10.85
CA ASN A 187 -9.44 -30.58 11.04
C ASN A 187 -10.51 -30.21 9.99
N ASN A 188 -11.69 -29.77 10.41
CA ASN A 188 -12.77 -29.35 9.52
C ASN A 188 -12.88 -27.82 9.35
N SER A 189 -11.87 -27.07 9.81
CA SER A 189 -11.86 -25.61 9.77
C SER A 189 -10.75 -25.06 8.88
N TYR A 190 -10.98 -23.90 8.29
CA TYR A 190 -9.96 -23.19 7.54
C TYR A 190 -9.48 -21.96 8.31
N ILE A 191 -8.18 -21.71 8.26
CA ILE A 191 -7.55 -20.50 8.80
C ILE A 191 -6.75 -19.80 7.71
N VAL A 192 -6.69 -18.47 7.80
CA VAL A 192 -5.84 -17.61 6.97
C VAL A 192 -4.77 -17.03 7.87
N LYS A 193 -3.50 -17.29 7.53
CA LYS A 193 -2.33 -16.71 8.21
C LYS A 193 -1.75 -15.62 7.32
N VAL A 194 -1.34 -14.50 7.91
CA VAL A 194 -0.76 -13.37 7.18
C VAL A 194 0.64 -13.08 7.69
N ILE A 195 1.59 -13.01 6.77
CA ILE A 195 3.01 -12.85 7.04
C ILE A 195 3.54 -11.69 6.19
N TYR A 196 4.23 -10.76 6.81
CA TYR A 196 4.97 -9.70 6.14
C TYR A 196 6.47 -9.90 6.35
N ASN A 197 7.24 -10.04 5.27
CA ASN A 197 8.69 -10.25 5.29
C ASN A 197 9.12 -11.33 6.31
N GLY A 198 8.46 -12.50 6.29
CA GLY A 198 8.75 -13.62 7.18
C GLY A 198 8.19 -13.51 8.60
N LYS A 199 7.59 -12.38 8.98
CA LYS A 199 7.01 -12.17 10.32
C LYS A 199 5.50 -12.12 10.27
N GLY A 200 4.83 -12.79 11.21
CA GLY A 200 3.38 -12.71 11.36
C GLY A 200 2.94 -11.31 11.75
N ILE A 201 1.94 -10.76 11.06
CA ILE A 201 1.35 -9.46 11.39
C ILE A 201 0.34 -9.58 12.55
N LYS A 202 0.04 -8.46 13.19
CA LYS A 202 -0.98 -8.40 14.27
C LYS A 202 -2.30 -7.91 13.69
N ILE A 203 -3.29 -8.81 13.57
CA ILE A 203 -4.62 -8.45 13.08
C ILE A 203 -5.54 -8.21 14.29
N PRO A 204 -5.90 -6.93 14.61
CA PRO A 204 -6.70 -6.62 15.79
C PRO A 204 -8.03 -7.39 15.83
N ALA A 205 -8.73 -7.48 14.71
CA ALA A 205 -9.98 -8.23 14.59
C ALA A 205 -9.82 -9.75 14.80
N CYS A 206 -8.58 -10.25 14.88
CA CYS A 206 -8.26 -11.65 15.18
C CYS A 206 -7.48 -11.79 16.51
N ASN A 207 -7.81 -10.94 17.49
CA ASN A 207 -7.18 -10.90 18.81
C ASN A 207 -5.66 -10.66 18.72
N ASN A 208 -5.22 -9.80 17.82
CA ASN A 208 -3.81 -9.50 17.55
C ASN A 208 -2.95 -10.72 17.16
N LYS A 209 -3.58 -11.79 16.65
CA LYS A 209 -2.87 -12.94 16.08
C LYS A 209 -2.59 -12.71 14.60
N SER A 210 -1.57 -13.38 14.08
CA SER A 210 -1.23 -13.38 12.65
C SER A 210 -2.10 -14.35 11.83
N TYR A 211 -3.09 -14.95 12.43
CA TYR A 211 -4.02 -15.86 11.77
C TYR A 211 -5.45 -15.65 12.27
N CYS A 212 -6.40 -15.86 11.37
CA CYS A 212 -7.82 -15.83 11.62
C CYS A 212 -8.49 -17.13 11.18
N SER A 213 -9.63 -17.50 11.77
CA SER A 213 -10.53 -18.40 11.03
C SER A 213 -10.90 -17.76 9.70
N TYR A 214 -11.09 -18.55 8.65
CA TYR A 214 -11.53 -18.02 7.35
C TYR A 214 -12.83 -17.22 7.48
N LYS A 215 -13.77 -17.68 8.32
CA LYS A 215 -15.02 -16.95 8.61
C LYS A 215 -14.76 -15.54 9.12
N GLN A 216 -13.80 -15.38 10.05
CA GLN A 216 -13.44 -14.06 10.59
C GLN A 216 -12.70 -13.21 9.55
N PHE A 217 -11.78 -13.80 8.78
CA PHE A 217 -11.09 -13.11 7.70
C PHE A 217 -12.08 -12.59 6.65
N ASN A 218 -12.99 -13.43 6.18
CA ASN A 218 -14.06 -13.04 5.24
C ASN A 218 -14.92 -11.91 5.79
N LYS A 219 -15.24 -11.91 7.08
CA LYS A 219 -15.97 -10.80 7.73
C LYS A 219 -15.18 -9.48 7.67
N ILE A 220 -13.86 -9.51 7.93
CA ILE A 220 -12.99 -8.34 7.84
C ILE A 220 -13.02 -7.76 6.42
N VAL A 221 -12.85 -8.62 5.41
CA VAL A 221 -12.86 -8.21 3.99
C VAL A 221 -14.20 -7.58 3.62
N ASN A 222 -15.31 -8.25 3.94
CA ASN A 222 -16.65 -7.74 3.62
C ASN A 222 -16.96 -6.41 4.32
N GLN A 223 -16.50 -6.21 5.55
CA GLN A 223 -16.63 -4.94 6.27
C GLN A 223 -15.83 -3.82 5.61
N ALA A 224 -14.59 -4.09 5.16
CA ALA A 224 -13.78 -3.11 4.45
C ALA A 224 -14.43 -2.70 3.12
N ILE A 225 -14.95 -3.67 2.34
CA ILE A 225 -15.68 -3.43 1.09
C ILE A 225 -16.94 -2.58 1.32
N ALA A 226 -17.75 -2.93 2.33
CA ALA A 226 -18.96 -2.17 2.65
C ALA A 226 -18.63 -0.71 3.03
N LYS A 227 -17.59 -0.48 3.81
CA LYS A 227 -17.12 0.87 4.13
C LYS A 227 -16.63 1.63 2.90
N ARG A 228 -15.83 0.99 2.03
CA ARG A 228 -15.40 1.57 0.77
C ARG A 228 -16.59 2.02 -0.07
N ASN A 229 -17.57 1.15 -0.27
CA ASN A 229 -18.76 1.44 -1.07
C ASN A 229 -19.53 2.64 -0.50
N LYS A 230 -19.68 2.71 0.85
CA LYS A 230 -20.29 3.86 1.52
C LYS A 230 -19.49 5.17 1.34
N MET A 231 -18.16 5.10 1.27
CA MET A 231 -17.31 6.27 1.03
C MET A 231 -17.37 6.76 -0.42
N LEU A 232 -17.69 5.85 -1.34
CA LEU A 232 -17.77 6.14 -2.78
C LEU A 232 -19.21 6.41 -3.26
N SER A 233 -20.24 6.13 -2.46
CA SER A 233 -21.63 6.55 -2.75
C SER A 233 -21.80 8.06 -2.58
#